data_01dd2235044ae754b71de9cba4af699e
#
_entry.id   01dd2235044ae754b71de9cba4af699e
#
_cell.length_a   1.000
_cell.length_b   1.000
_cell.length_c   1.000
_cell.angle_alpha   90.00
_cell.angle_beta   90.00
_cell.angle_gamma   90.00
#
_symmetry.space_group_name_H-M   'P 1'
#
loop_
_entity.id
_entity.type
_entity.pdbx_description
1 polymer ?
#
loop_
_entity_poly.entity_id
_entity_poly.type
_entity_poly.pdbx_seq_one_letter_code
_entity_poly.pdbx_strand_id
1 'polypeptide(L)'
;EECAKRIGGKAILASFDDHTPNSGVVMFTDSLGHARKIDFLTSVAGVKDKEVMSTAVPFTVPGAKGEVRVMHPVLCLESRAHNVARLPGYDTRQGRKQLRAAIFCARAFIAETLAEDSPRSALKLSERIFKFCLTPVAISLALDKRIDVFRAVRPHRDLPLKFRRCRYLQMRVEIERARSRAARRRR
;
A
#
# COMPACT_ATOMS: atom_id res chain seq x y z
N GLU A 1 -25.51 1.69 -6.57
CA GLU A 1 -26.40 2.27 -7.58
C GLU A 1 -26.39 3.80 -7.53
N GLU A 2 -26.53 4.43 -6.36
CA GLU A 2 -26.56 5.89 -6.21
C GLU A 2 -25.30 6.57 -6.79
N CYS A 3 -24.10 6.02 -6.54
CA CYS A 3 -22.86 6.52 -7.13
C CYS A 3 -22.91 6.51 -8.66
N ALA A 4 -23.43 5.42 -9.26
CA ALA A 4 -23.54 5.31 -10.71
C ALA A 4 -24.50 6.36 -11.30
N LYS A 5 -25.64 6.62 -10.64
CA LYS A 5 -26.60 7.66 -11.07
C LYS A 5 -25.95 9.05 -11.06
N ARG A 6 -25.19 9.39 -10.00
CA ARG A 6 -24.56 10.72 -9.88
C ARG A 6 -23.48 11.02 -10.93
N ILE A 7 -22.79 9.99 -11.42
CA ILE A 7 -21.71 10.15 -12.42
C ILE A 7 -22.10 9.70 -13.82
N GLY A 8 -23.39 9.40 -14.05
CA GLY A 8 -23.87 8.93 -15.35
C GLY A 8 -23.28 7.58 -15.77
N GLY A 9 -22.96 6.73 -14.79
CA GLY A 9 -22.36 5.43 -15.01
C GLY A 9 -23.33 4.26 -14.91
N LYS A 10 -22.83 3.06 -15.19
CA LYS A 10 -23.54 1.78 -15.04
C LYS A 10 -23.01 1.01 -13.84
N ALA A 11 -23.88 0.67 -12.88
CA ALA A 11 -23.55 -0.21 -11.77
C ALA A 11 -23.69 -1.68 -12.19
N ILE A 12 -22.70 -2.49 -11.80
CA ILE A 12 -22.72 -3.95 -11.91
C ILE A 12 -22.45 -4.47 -10.49
N LEU A 13 -23.44 -5.14 -9.91
CA LEU A 13 -23.30 -5.75 -8.59
C LEU A 13 -22.61 -7.11 -8.73
N ALA A 14 -21.83 -7.48 -7.71
CA ALA A 14 -21.23 -8.80 -7.64
C ALA A 14 -22.36 -9.86 -7.54
N SER A 15 -22.21 -10.97 -8.23
CA SER A 15 -23.06 -12.14 -8.06
C SER A 15 -22.64 -12.94 -6.83
N PHE A 16 -23.49 -13.81 -6.34
CA PHE A 16 -23.20 -14.68 -5.19
C PHE A 16 -22.04 -15.66 -5.48
N ASP A 17 -21.80 -15.96 -6.76
CA ASP A 17 -20.73 -16.84 -7.23
C ASP A 17 -19.42 -16.10 -7.55
N ASP A 18 -19.36 -14.79 -7.31
CA ASP A 18 -18.16 -14.01 -7.53
C ASP A 18 -17.20 -14.17 -6.35
N HIS A 19 -16.15 -14.96 -6.54
CA HIS A 19 -15.10 -15.21 -5.54
C HIS A 19 -14.14 -14.04 -5.34
N THR A 20 -14.38 -12.88 -5.97
CA THR A 20 -13.58 -11.68 -5.75
C THR A 20 -14.08 -10.88 -4.53
N PRO A 21 -13.23 -10.06 -3.89
CA PRO A 21 -13.67 -9.17 -2.81
C PRO A 21 -14.53 -7.99 -3.30
N ASN A 22 -14.94 -7.97 -4.57
CA ASN A 22 -15.77 -6.92 -5.12
C ASN A 22 -17.22 -7.09 -4.66
N SER A 23 -17.81 -6.04 -4.10
CA SER A 23 -19.26 -5.96 -3.86
C SER A 23 -20.00 -5.35 -5.05
N GLY A 24 -19.29 -4.66 -5.92
CA GLY A 24 -19.83 -4.09 -7.14
C GLY A 24 -18.81 -3.23 -7.86
N VAL A 25 -19.15 -2.88 -9.09
CA VAL A 25 -18.32 -2.05 -9.97
C VAL A 25 -19.21 -0.97 -10.58
N VAL A 26 -18.71 0.26 -10.65
CA VAL A 26 -19.34 1.32 -11.44
C VAL A 26 -18.45 1.65 -12.62
N MET A 27 -18.96 1.51 -13.82
CA MET A 27 -18.31 1.87 -15.06
C MET A 27 -18.88 3.19 -15.56
N PHE A 28 -18.04 4.14 -15.97
CA PHE A 28 -18.45 5.42 -16.51
C PHE A 28 -17.41 5.96 -17.50
N THR A 29 -17.80 6.99 -18.23
CA THR A 29 -16.90 7.73 -19.12
C THR A 29 -16.59 9.09 -18.50
N ASP A 30 -15.31 9.45 -18.39
CA ASP A 30 -14.91 10.75 -17.85
C ASP A 30 -15.14 11.88 -18.87
N SER A 31 -14.95 13.12 -18.45
CA SER A 31 -15.13 14.31 -19.32
C SER A 31 -14.19 14.37 -20.52
N LEU A 32 -13.14 13.53 -20.53
CA LEU A 32 -12.20 13.39 -21.65
C LEU A 32 -12.53 12.22 -22.59
N GLY A 33 -13.68 11.55 -22.37
CA GLY A 33 -14.11 10.40 -23.17
C GLY A 33 -13.44 9.07 -22.79
N HIS A 34 -12.68 9.00 -21.71
CA HIS A 34 -12.03 7.76 -21.29
C HIS A 34 -12.95 6.90 -20.43
N ALA A 35 -13.01 5.60 -20.73
CA ALA A 35 -13.68 4.63 -19.88
C ALA A 35 -12.97 4.52 -18.51
N ARG A 36 -13.72 4.64 -17.44
CA ARG A 36 -13.28 4.57 -16.05
C ARG A 36 -14.06 3.53 -15.28
N LYS A 37 -13.44 3.04 -14.21
CA LYS A 37 -14.02 2.03 -13.34
C LYS A 37 -13.76 2.36 -11.87
N ILE A 38 -14.80 2.24 -11.05
CA ILE A 38 -14.71 2.30 -9.59
C ILE A 38 -15.10 0.93 -9.05
N ASP A 39 -14.19 0.24 -8.39
CA ASP A 39 -14.45 -1.02 -7.71
C ASP A 39 -14.84 -0.75 -6.25
N PHE A 40 -15.95 -1.32 -5.80
CA PHE A 40 -16.38 -1.35 -4.41
C PHE A 40 -15.95 -2.69 -3.80
N LEU A 41 -15.09 -2.64 -2.79
CA LEU A 41 -14.50 -3.83 -2.18
C LEU A 41 -15.09 -4.08 -0.80
N THR A 42 -15.38 -5.34 -0.48
CA THR A 42 -15.75 -5.78 0.86
C THR A 42 -14.56 -5.93 1.79
N SER A 43 -13.38 -6.19 1.22
CA SER A 43 -12.14 -6.34 1.96
C SER A 43 -10.94 -5.93 1.13
N VAL A 44 -9.83 -5.66 1.77
CA VAL A 44 -8.57 -5.29 1.14
C VAL A 44 -7.49 -6.32 1.47
N ALA A 45 -6.89 -6.92 0.44
CA ALA A 45 -5.92 -7.99 0.63
C ALA A 45 -4.76 -7.57 1.54
N GLY A 46 -4.45 -8.42 2.51
CA GLY A 46 -3.27 -8.29 3.37
C GLY A 46 -3.36 -7.27 4.50
N VAL A 47 -4.48 -6.57 4.65
CA VAL A 47 -4.74 -5.61 5.73
C VAL A 47 -6.11 -5.87 6.35
N LYS A 48 -6.28 -5.44 7.62
CA LYS A 48 -7.56 -5.63 8.34
C LYS A 48 -8.50 -4.46 8.03
N ASP A 49 -9.75 -4.73 7.68
CA ASP A 49 -10.76 -3.71 7.34
C ASP A 49 -10.94 -2.70 8.47
N LYS A 50 -11.01 -3.16 9.74
CA LYS A 50 -11.08 -2.29 10.92
C LYS A 50 -9.90 -1.30 10.97
N GLU A 51 -8.70 -1.75 10.61
CA GLU A 51 -7.51 -0.91 10.59
C GLU A 51 -7.56 0.09 9.43
N VAL A 52 -8.00 -0.35 8.24
CA VAL A 52 -8.20 0.56 7.09
C VAL A 52 -9.13 1.70 7.46
N MET A 53 -10.27 1.38 8.08
CA MET A 53 -11.26 2.40 8.46
C MET A 53 -10.77 3.34 9.56
N SER A 54 -10.09 2.81 10.59
CA SER A 54 -9.67 3.61 11.76
C SER A 54 -8.45 4.50 11.48
N THR A 55 -7.65 4.17 10.47
CA THR A 55 -6.42 4.91 10.14
C THR A 55 -6.51 5.67 8.81
N ALA A 56 -7.69 5.69 8.17
CA ALA A 56 -7.88 6.43 6.93
C ALA A 56 -7.55 7.92 7.11
N VAL A 57 -6.75 8.45 6.19
CA VAL A 57 -6.23 9.82 6.23
C VAL A 57 -7.18 10.75 5.46
N PRO A 58 -7.57 11.91 6.03
CA PRO A 58 -8.34 12.89 5.30
C PRO A 58 -7.51 13.45 4.13
N PHE A 59 -8.17 13.66 3.01
CA PHE A 59 -7.55 14.24 1.81
C PHE A 59 -8.53 15.20 1.13
N THR A 60 -8.11 16.44 0.97
CA THR A 60 -8.87 17.45 0.23
C THR A 60 -8.48 17.39 -1.24
N VAL A 61 -9.44 17.08 -2.10
CA VAL A 61 -9.23 17.08 -3.54
C VAL A 61 -9.21 18.52 -4.05
N PRO A 62 -8.12 18.99 -4.68
CA PRO A 62 -8.08 20.34 -5.23
C PRO A 62 -9.24 20.60 -6.20
N GLY A 63 -9.97 21.70 -6.00
CA GLY A 63 -11.13 22.08 -6.81
C GLY A 63 -12.43 21.34 -6.51
N ALA A 64 -12.46 20.36 -5.62
CA ALA A 64 -13.68 19.70 -5.17
C ALA A 64 -14.20 20.29 -3.85
N LYS A 65 -15.53 20.26 -3.67
CA LYS A 65 -16.15 20.56 -2.37
C LYS A 65 -16.15 19.29 -1.52
N GLY A 66 -15.44 19.31 -0.39
CA GLY A 66 -15.44 18.24 0.60
C GLY A 66 -14.10 17.49 0.73
N GLU A 67 -14.08 16.63 1.72
CA GLU A 67 -12.95 15.78 2.09
C GLU A 67 -13.26 14.33 1.76
N VAL A 68 -12.29 13.62 1.23
CA VAL A 68 -12.35 12.16 1.08
C VAL A 68 -11.39 11.50 2.06
N ARG A 69 -11.75 10.33 2.56
CA ARG A 69 -10.85 9.53 3.39
C ARG A 69 -10.15 8.51 2.52
N VAL A 70 -8.83 8.59 2.47
CA VAL A 70 -7.99 7.67 1.70
C VAL A 70 -7.30 6.66 2.62
N MET A 71 -7.05 5.49 2.10
CA MET A 71 -6.31 4.47 2.85
C MET A 71 -4.94 5.00 3.27
N HIS A 72 -4.58 4.76 4.53
CA HIS A 72 -3.26 5.11 5.07
C HIS A 72 -2.13 4.59 4.16
N PRO A 73 -1.14 5.43 3.77
CA PRO A 73 -0.13 5.08 2.77
C PRO A 73 0.67 3.80 3.08
N VAL A 74 0.95 3.52 4.36
CA VAL A 74 1.63 2.27 4.73
C VAL A 74 0.73 1.05 4.55
N LEU A 75 -0.58 1.15 4.85
CA LEU A 75 -1.54 0.07 4.59
C LEU A 75 -1.72 -0.15 3.08
N CYS A 76 -1.77 0.92 2.31
CA CYS A 76 -1.81 0.85 0.85
C CYS A 76 -0.57 0.11 0.30
N LEU A 77 0.62 0.38 0.84
CA LEU A 77 1.84 -0.33 0.49
C LEU A 77 1.74 -1.83 0.81
N GLU A 78 1.30 -2.19 2.02
CA GLU A 78 1.12 -3.60 2.43
C GLU A 78 0.13 -4.31 1.53
N SER A 79 -1.03 -3.71 1.25
CA SER A 79 -2.05 -4.27 0.36
C SER A 79 -1.55 -4.45 -1.08
N ARG A 80 -0.90 -3.44 -1.67
CA ARG A 80 -0.33 -3.56 -3.02
C ARG A 80 0.75 -4.63 -3.10
N ALA A 81 1.53 -4.80 -2.03
CA ALA A 81 2.51 -5.88 -1.92
C ALA A 81 1.84 -7.25 -1.91
N HIS A 82 0.77 -7.42 -1.13
CA HIS A 82 -0.02 -8.65 -1.12
C HIS A 82 -0.64 -8.96 -2.49
N ASN A 83 -1.23 -7.96 -3.16
CA ASN A 83 -1.81 -8.14 -4.49
C ASN A 83 -0.77 -8.69 -5.48
N VAL A 84 0.39 -8.04 -5.59
CA VAL A 84 1.43 -8.47 -6.55
C VAL A 84 2.05 -9.83 -6.19
N ALA A 85 2.14 -10.16 -4.89
CA ALA A 85 2.77 -11.40 -4.44
C ALA A 85 1.83 -12.62 -4.42
N ARG A 86 0.52 -12.41 -4.24
CA ARG A 86 -0.41 -13.49 -3.90
C ARG A 86 -1.61 -13.64 -4.84
N LEU A 87 -2.05 -12.56 -5.48
CA LEU A 87 -3.26 -12.61 -6.28
C LEU A 87 -2.92 -12.86 -7.75
N PRO A 88 -3.47 -13.93 -8.36
CA PRO A 88 -3.36 -14.15 -9.79
C PRO A 88 -3.88 -12.91 -10.57
N GLY A 89 -3.20 -12.55 -11.64
CA GLY A 89 -3.59 -11.39 -12.45
C GLY A 89 -3.12 -10.01 -11.93
N TYR A 90 -2.60 -9.90 -10.71
CA TYR A 90 -2.04 -8.62 -10.21
C TYR A 90 -0.52 -8.51 -10.40
N ASP A 91 0.20 -9.60 -10.67
CA ASP A 91 1.63 -9.57 -11.03
C ASP A 91 1.84 -9.11 -12.49
N THR A 92 1.28 -7.98 -12.83
CA THR A 92 1.38 -7.34 -14.13
C THR A 92 2.38 -6.18 -14.09
N ARG A 93 2.76 -5.67 -15.27
CA ARG A 93 3.56 -4.43 -15.38
C ARG A 93 2.89 -3.28 -14.61
N GLN A 94 1.56 -3.14 -14.73
CA GLN A 94 0.78 -2.11 -14.05
C GLN A 94 0.74 -2.33 -12.53
N GLY A 95 0.48 -3.56 -12.06
CA GLY A 95 0.48 -3.89 -10.63
C GLY A 95 1.83 -3.60 -9.97
N ARG A 96 2.94 -3.99 -10.61
CA ARG A 96 4.31 -3.67 -10.14
C ARG A 96 4.59 -2.17 -10.15
N LYS A 97 4.07 -1.41 -11.14
CA LYS A 97 4.17 0.06 -11.17
C LYS A 97 3.42 0.69 -10.00
N GLN A 98 2.19 0.23 -9.73
CA GLN A 98 1.39 0.68 -8.59
C GLN A 98 2.07 0.37 -7.25
N LEU A 99 2.67 -0.82 -7.08
CA LEU A 99 3.43 -1.14 -5.87
C LEU A 99 4.64 -0.22 -5.69
N ARG A 100 5.38 0.07 -6.76
CA ARG A 100 6.50 1.03 -6.69
C ARG A 100 6.01 2.43 -6.31
N ALA A 101 4.90 2.88 -6.86
CA ALA A 101 4.27 4.15 -6.47
C ALA A 101 3.91 4.15 -4.98
N ALA A 102 3.30 3.06 -4.46
CA ALA A 102 2.96 2.93 -3.04
C ALA A 102 4.20 3.00 -2.13
N ILE A 103 5.36 2.46 -2.55
CA ILE A 103 6.63 2.60 -1.83
C ILE A 103 7.03 4.09 -1.72
N PHE A 104 6.89 4.86 -2.81
CA PHE A 104 7.20 6.30 -2.80
C PHE A 104 6.21 7.09 -1.95
N CYS A 105 4.90 6.79 -2.04
CA CYS A 105 3.88 7.43 -1.21
C CYS A 105 4.10 7.16 0.28
N ALA A 106 4.38 5.92 0.68
CA ALA A 106 4.68 5.58 2.07
C ALA A 106 5.94 6.30 2.58
N ARG A 107 6.95 6.45 1.73
CA ARG A 107 8.16 7.22 2.06
C ARG A 107 7.88 8.70 2.29
N ALA A 108 7.12 9.32 1.36
CA ALA A 108 6.75 10.72 1.48
C ALA A 108 5.93 10.94 2.77
N PHE A 109 4.96 10.08 3.03
CA PHE A 109 4.13 10.15 4.23
C PHE A 109 4.93 10.03 5.53
N ILE A 110 5.96 9.17 5.59
CA ILE A 110 6.85 9.10 6.76
C ILE A 110 7.63 10.41 6.93
N ALA A 111 8.07 11.04 5.84
CA ALA A 111 8.78 12.32 5.90
C ALA A 111 7.86 13.47 6.33
N GLU A 112 6.62 13.51 5.85
CA GLU A 112 5.57 14.46 6.27
C GLU A 112 5.24 14.27 7.75
N THR A 113 4.97 13.03 8.20
CA THR A 113 4.74 12.70 9.63
C THR A 113 5.91 13.14 10.51
N LEU A 114 7.15 13.05 10.02
CA LEU A 114 8.33 13.50 10.76
C LEU A 114 8.37 15.03 10.89
N ALA A 115 7.93 15.76 9.85
CA ALA A 115 7.94 17.21 9.82
C ALA A 115 6.76 17.83 10.60
N GLU A 116 5.58 17.22 10.54
CA GLU A 116 4.32 17.78 11.03
C GLU A 116 3.89 17.26 12.41
N ASP A 117 4.23 15.99 12.74
CA ASP A 117 3.79 15.34 13.98
C ASP A 117 4.97 15.11 14.93
N SER A 118 5.66 13.97 14.80
CA SER A 118 6.75 13.65 15.71
C SER A 118 7.71 12.60 15.15
N PRO A 119 8.99 12.64 15.59
CA PRO A 119 9.94 11.56 15.31
C PRO A 119 9.43 10.19 15.77
N ARG A 120 8.66 10.14 16.87
CA ARG A 120 8.11 8.89 17.43
C ARG A 120 7.09 8.26 16.48
N SER A 121 6.21 9.04 15.88
CA SER A 121 5.21 8.56 14.91
C SER A 121 5.89 8.05 13.64
N ALA A 122 6.83 8.80 13.09
CA ALA A 122 7.61 8.38 11.93
C ALA A 122 8.43 7.09 12.19
N LEU A 123 8.97 6.93 13.41
CA LEU A 123 9.65 5.71 13.82
C LEU A 123 8.70 4.51 13.90
N LYS A 124 7.49 4.67 14.44
CA LYS A 124 6.48 3.60 14.47
C LYS A 124 6.12 3.11 13.06
N LEU A 125 5.95 4.03 12.10
CA LEU A 125 5.69 3.69 10.71
C LEU A 125 6.87 2.95 10.08
N SER A 126 8.09 3.40 10.34
CA SER A 126 9.32 2.75 9.88
C SER A 126 9.47 1.32 10.44
N GLU A 127 9.18 1.12 11.72
CA GLU A 127 9.19 -0.21 12.38
C GLU A 127 8.08 -1.12 11.81
N ARG A 128 6.91 -0.58 11.48
CA ARG A 128 5.85 -1.35 10.83
C ARG A 128 6.31 -1.87 9.47
N ILE A 129 6.87 -1.00 8.63
CA ILE A 129 7.38 -1.43 7.32
C ILE A 129 8.51 -2.44 7.47
N PHE A 130 9.40 -2.25 8.44
CA PHE A 130 10.45 -3.23 8.73
C PHE A 130 9.86 -4.61 9.08
N LYS A 131 8.89 -4.66 10.01
CA LYS A 131 8.21 -5.92 10.35
C LYS A 131 7.55 -6.56 9.13
N PHE A 132 6.92 -5.76 8.28
CA PHE A 132 6.35 -6.25 7.03
C PHE A 132 7.42 -6.83 6.10
N CYS A 133 8.62 -6.22 6.00
CA CYS A 133 9.73 -6.72 5.19
C CYS A 133 10.25 -8.10 5.60
N LEU A 134 9.97 -8.54 6.83
CA LEU A 134 10.31 -9.88 7.32
C LEU A 134 9.23 -10.93 6.99
N THR A 135 8.11 -10.55 6.42
CA THR A 135 7.04 -11.49 6.03
C THR A 135 7.40 -12.26 4.75
N PRO A 136 6.84 -13.47 4.56
CA PRO A 136 7.03 -14.24 3.32
C PRO A 136 6.66 -13.45 2.06
N VAL A 137 5.64 -12.60 2.14
CA VAL A 137 5.17 -11.74 1.03
C VAL A 137 6.27 -10.78 0.58
N ALA A 138 6.81 -9.99 1.49
CA ALA A 138 7.83 -8.99 1.15
C ALA A 138 9.16 -9.66 0.75
N ILE A 139 9.52 -10.80 1.35
CA ILE A 139 10.70 -11.58 0.98
C ILE A 139 10.55 -12.12 -0.46
N SER A 140 9.41 -12.68 -0.82
CA SER A 140 9.12 -13.15 -2.18
C SER A 140 9.22 -12.01 -3.21
N LEU A 141 8.62 -10.85 -2.92
CA LEU A 141 8.73 -9.67 -3.80
C LEU A 141 10.19 -9.25 -4.04
N ALA A 142 11.02 -9.28 -3.00
CA ALA A 142 12.43 -8.92 -3.13
C ALA A 142 13.21 -9.94 -3.97
N LEU A 143 13.01 -11.25 -3.73
CA LEU A 143 13.74 -12.33 -4.40
C LEU A 143 13.24 -12.56 -5.84
N ASP A 144 11.92 -12.63 -6.03
CA ASP A 144 11.33 -13.08 -7.30
C ASP A 144 11.04 -11.91 -8.25
N LYS A 145 10.70 -10.73 -7.70
CA LYS A 145 10.28 -9.57 -8.48
C LYS A 145 11.28 -8.40 -8.45
N ARG A 146 12.35 -8.51 -7.65
CA ARG A 146 13.34 -7.45 -7.44
C ARG A 146 12.70 -6.14 -6.95
N ILE A 147 11.65 -6.25 -6.13
CA ILE A 147 10.96 -5.13 -5.52
C ILE A 147 11.24 -5.13 -4.02
N ASP A 148 12.06 -4.19 -3.57
CA ASP A 148 12.40 -4.04 -2.16
C ASP A 148 11.48 -3.01 -1.48
N VAL A 149 10.55 -3.51 -0.66
CA VAL A 149 9.59 -2.70 0.09
C VAL A 149 10.29 -1.82 1.14
N PHE A 150 11.44 -2.25 1.68
CA PHE A 150 12.20 -1.46 2.66
C PHE A 150 12.70 -0.13 2.12
N ARG A 151 12.71 0.06 0.80
CA ARG A 151 13.01 1.36 0.16
C ARG A 151 12.05 2.48 0.58
N ALA A 152 10.92 2.18 1.19
CA ALA A 152 10.03 3.17 1.81
C ALA A 152 10.63 3.79 3.08
N VAL A 153 11.52 3.10 3.78
CA VAL A 153 12.21 3.61 4.97
C VAL A 153 13.53 4.25 4.57
N ARG A 154 13.76 5.49 5.01
CA ARG A 154 15.03 6.20 4.83
C ARG A 154 15.54 6.75 6.16
N PRO A 155 16.85 6.77 6.39
CA PRO A 155 17.45 7.40 7.56
C PRO A 155 17.47 8.94 7.40
N HIS A 156 16.28 9.57 7.51
CA HIS A 156 16.16 11.03 7.39
C HIS A 156 16.96 11.75 8.48
N ARG A 157 17.53 12.94 8.15
CA ARG A 157 18.43 13.69 9.06
C ARG A 157 17.76 14.07 10.38
N ASP A 158 16.45 14.31 10.38
CA ASP A 158 15.68 14.74 11.55
C ASP A 158 15.23 13.57 12.44
N LEU A 159 15.47 12.33 12.02
CA LEU A 159 15.30 11.17 12.88
C LEU A 159 16.42 11.08 13.92
N PRO A 160 16.16 10.52 15.13
CA PRO A 160 17.16 10.36 16.18
C PRO A 160 18.44 9.69 15.67
N LEU A 161 19.59 10.20 16.10
CA LEU A 161 20.90 9.70 15.67
C LEU A 161 21.07 8.20 15.94
N LYS A 162 20.54 7.71 17.07
CA LYS A 162 20.55 6.28 17.44
C LYS A 162 19.78 5.44 16.41
N PHE A 163 18.63 5.93 15.91
CA PHE A 163 17.91 5.23 14.83
C PHE A 163 18.75 5.18 13.57
N ARG A 164 19.27 6.31 13.10
CA ARG A 164 20.01 6.41 11.84
C ARG A 164 21.31 5.58 11.83
N ARG A 165 22.07 5.59 12.93
CA ARG A 165 23.39 4.93 13.00
C ARG A 165 23.32 3.47 13.46
N CYS A 166 22.31 3.10 14.24
CA CYS A 166 22.24 1.76 14.81
C CYS A 166 21.02 1.00 14.29
N ARG A 167 19.81 1.48 14.61
CA ARG A 167 18.58 0.71 14.35
C ARG A 167 18.34 0.48 12.86
N TYR A 168 18.49 1.50 12.03
CA TYR A 168 18.31 1.38 10.57
C TYR A 168 19.27 0.34 9.95
N LEU A 169 20.52 0.32 10.37
CA LEU A 169 21.52 -0.66 9.91
C LEU A 169 21.16 -2.07 10.38
N GLN A 170 20.73 -2.23 11.65
CA GLN A 170 20.24 -3.51 12.17
C GLN A 170 19.05 -4.04 11.34
N MET A 171 18.06 -3.19 11.08
CA MET A 171 16.92 -3.56 10.21
C MET A 171 17.37 -4.11 8.85
N ARG A 172 18.30 -3.44 8.19
CA ARG A 172 18.86 -3.90 6.91
C ARG A 172 19.51 -5.27 7.02
N VAL A 173 20.36 -5.46 8.02
CA VAL A 173 21.04 -6.73 8.26
C VAL A 173 20.03 -7.86 8.53
N GLU A 174 19.01 -7.61 9.34
CA GLU A 174 17.96 -8.58 9.63
C GLU A 174 17.16 -8.97 8.39
N ILE A 175 16.80 -8.00 7.54
CA ILE A 175 16.11 -8.24 6.27
C ILE A 175 16.96 -9.10 5.34
N GLU A 176 18.25 -8.76 5.16
CA GLU A 176 19.15 -9.54 4.30
C GLU A 176 19.37 -10.97 4.82
N ARG A 177 19.46 -11.14 6.14
CA ARG A 177 19.52 -12.48 6.76
C ARG A 177 18.23 -13.28 6.49
N ALA A 178 17.05 -12.64 6.59
CA ALA A 178 15.78 -13.30 6.30
C ALA A 178 15.67 -13.70 4.82
N ARG A 179 16.07 -12.83 3.90
CA ARG A 179 16.14 -13.11 2.45
C ARG A 179 17.09 -14.25 2.13
N SER A 180 18.30 -14.22 2.70
CA SER A 180 19.31 -15.29 2.50
C SER A 180 18.83 -16.65 3.00
N ARG A 181 18.18 -16.70 4.18
CA ARG A 181 17.57 -17.94 4.69
C ARG A 181 16.47 -18.45 3.77
N ALA A 182 15.60 -17.58 3.28
CA ALA A 182 14.53 -17.96 2.36
C ALA A 182 15.08 -18.45 1.01
N ALA A 183 16.11 -17.82 0.47
CA ALA A 183 16.76 -18.25 -0.77
C ALA A 183 17.40 -19.64 -0.64
N ARG A 184 18.04 -19.96 0.50
CA ARG A 184 18.61 -21.29 0.77
C ARG A 184 17.55 -22.39 0.85
N ARG A 185 16.36 -22.11 1.38
CA ARG A 185 15.26 -23.09 1.48
C ARG A 185 14.57 -23.39 0.15
N ARG A 186 14.86 -22.64 -0.87
CA ARG A 186 14.29 -22.81 -2.24
C ARG A 186 15.21 -23.60 -3.19
N ARG A 187 16.46 -23.81 -2.77
CA ARG A 187 17.45 -24.68 -3.45
C ARG A 187 17.33 -26.12 -2.95
#